data_cb7e61973c9cb55b61327299e9dced6a
#
_entry.id   cb7e61973c9cb55b61327299e9dced6a
#
_cell.length_a   1.000
_cell.length_b   1.000
_cell.length_c   1.000
_cell.angle_alpha   90.00
_cell.angle_beta   90.00
_cell.angle_gamma   90.00
#
_symmetry.space_group_name_H-M   'P 1'
#
loop_
_entity.id
_entity.type
_entity.pdbx_description
1 polymer ?
#
loop_
_entity_poly.entity_id
_entity_poly.type
_entity_poly.pdbx_seq_one_letter_code
_entity_poly.pdbx_strand_id
1 'polypeptide(L)'
;SLARITCAYPGTPESVHVVERVVELAKRFDVPMRVITFAVRGRTMFPPEVGLHAEDTILAAWAAHARELLAQLKTDRVVGEDVVLQVVTGNDWGEALDAVEWDDGELLALGTSPRGGIARVFLGSRGAKIVRHSPVPVLVLPG
;
A
#
# COMPACT_ATOMS: atom_id res chain seq x y z
N SER A 1 -4.63 -13.20 18.40
CA SER A 1 -5.23 -11.87 18.50
C SER A 1 -4.57 -10.89 17.51
N LEU A 2 -5.29 -9.86 17.13
CA LEU A 2 -4.81 -8.86 16.20
C LEU A 2 -3.73 -8.00 16.86
N ALA A 3 -2.55 -7.90 16.23
CA ALA A 3 -1.41 -7.16 16.77
C ALA A 3 -1.18 -5.83 16.04
N ARG A 4 -1.55 -5.73 14.78
CA ARG A 4 -1.35 -4.52 13.99
C ARG A 4 -2.20 -4.58 12.72
N ILE A 5 -2.62 -3.41 12.24
CA ILE A 5 -3.25 -3.30 10.92
C ILE A 5 -2.33 -2.46 10.03
N THR A 6 -1.95 -3.00 8.88
CA THR A 6 -1.18 -2.29 7.88
C THR A 6 -2.09 -1.97 6.70
N CYS A 7 -2.12 -0.71 6.30
CA CYS A 7 -2.89 -0.25 5.16
C CYS A 7 -1.99 -0.09 3.95
N ALA A 8 -2.34 -0.72 2.84
CA ALA A 8 -1.67 -0.48 1.56
C ALA A 8 -2.28 0.77 0.93
N TYR A 9 -1.46 1.78 0.71
CA TYR A 9 -1.91 3.10 0.24
C TYR A 9 -1.30 3.42 -1.11
N PRO A 10 -2.10 3.40 -2.19
CA PRO A 10 -1.57 3.68 -3.53
C PRO A 10 -1.36 5.16 -3.84
N GLY A 11 -1.76 6.06 -2.94
CA GLY A 11 -1.53 7.49 -3.12
C GLY A 11 -2.55 8.20 -3.99
N THR A 12 -3.65 7.55 -4.35
CA THR A 12 -4.72 8.21 -5.08
C THR A 12 -5.64 8.97 -4.12
N PRO A 13 -6.31 10.04 -4.59
CA PRO A 13 -7.22 10.79 -3.71
C PRO A 13 -8.31 9.92 -3.08
N GLU A 14 -8.84 8.96 -3.83
CA GLU A 14 -9.89 8.06 -3.34
C GLU A 14 -9.41 7.14 -2.23
N SER A 15 -8.14 6.78 -2.25
CA SER A 15 -7.59 5.83 -1.27
C SER A 15 -7.44 6.44 0.12
N VAL A 16 -7.54 7.76 0.26
CA VAL A 16 -7.54 8.42 1.57
C VAL A 16 -8.71 7.93 2.42
N HIS A 17 -9.87 7.68 1.82
CA HIS A 17 -11.03 7.17 2.55
C HIS A 17 -10.76 5.80 3.16
N VAL A 18 -10.01 4.97 2.46
CA VAL A 18 -9.62 3.65 2.97
C VAL A 18 -8.71 3.82 4.19
N VAL A 19 -7.75 4.74 4.12
CA VAL A 19 -6.86 5.04 5.25
C VAL A 19 -7.68 5.49 6.46
N GLU A 20 -8.64 6.39 6.26
CA GLU A 20 -9.51 6.86 7.33
C GLU A 20 -10.29 5.71 8.00
N ARG A 21 -10.79 4.78 7.20
CA ARG A 21 -11.51 3.61 7.71
C ARG A 21 -10.60 2.69 8.50
N VAL A 22 -9.37 2.51 8.03
CA VAL A 22 -8.39 1.70 8.77
C VAL A 22 -8.01 2.36 10.09
N VAL A 23 -7.90 3.69 10.12
CA VAL A 23 -7.67 4.43 11.37
C VAL A 23 -8.78 4.11 12.39
N GLU A 24 -10.03 4.14 11.95
CA GLU A 24 -11.17 3.82 12.82
C GLU A 24 -11.11 2.37 13.31
N LEU A 25 -10.77 1.43 12.43
CA LEU A 25 -10.65 0.02 12.80
C LEU A 25 -9.53 -0.19 13.82
N ALA A 26 -8.38 0.44 13.61
CA ALA A 26 -7.25 0.31 14.52
C ALA A 26 -7.60 0.83 15.91
N LYS A 27 -8.33 1.95 15.98
CA LYS A 27 -8.82 2.49 17.25
C LYS A 27 -9.80 1.54 17.92
N ARG A 28 -10.73 0.98 17.14
CA ARG A 28 -11.76 0.08 17.66
C ARG A 28 -11.16 -1.20 18.24
N PHE A 29 -10.13 -1.74 17.59
CA PHE A 29 -9.44 -2.93 18.06
C PHE A 29 -8.28 -2.63 19.01
N ASP A 30 -7.99 -1.36 19.23
CA ASP A 30 -6.90 -0.90 20.11
C ASP A 30 -5.55 -1.50 19.69
N VAL A 31 -5.23 -1.41 18.41
CA VAL A 31 -3.97 -1.91 17.86
C VAL A 31 -3.26 -0.81 17.09
N PRO A 32 -1.92 -0.88 16.97
CA PRO A 32 -1.19 0.08 16.16
C PRO A 32 -1.49 -0.08 14.68
N MET A 33 -1.26 0.99 13.93
CA MET A 33 -1.47 1.06 12.50
C MET A 33 -0.17 1.44 11.80
N ARG A 34 0.01 0.86 10.62
CA ARG A 34 1.09 1.22 9.72
C ARG A 34 0.50 1.46 8.33
N VAL A 35 1.08 2.40 7.59
CA VAL A 35 0.69 2.65 6.19
C VAL A 35 1.90 2.38 5.31
N ILE A 36 1.72 1.55 4.30
CA ILE A 36 2.78 1.22 3.35
C ILE A 36 2.33 1.59 1.94
N THR A 37 3.21 2.29 1.22
CA THR A 37 3.09 2.45 -0.23
C THR A 37 4.13 1.56 -0.88
N PHE A 38 3.68 0.70 -1.79
CA PHE A 38 4.54 -0.21 -2.54
C PHE A 38 4.91 0.44 -3.87
N ALA A 39 6.20 0.62 -4.09
CA ALA A 39 6.74 1.08 -5.37
C ALA A 39 7.39 -0.13 -6.05
N VAL A 40 6.63 -0.79 -6.91
CA VAL A 40 7.05 -2.04 -7.54
C VAL A 40 7.41 -1.77 -8.98
N ARG A 41 8.56 -2.31 -9.39
CA ARG A 41 9.00 -2.20 -10.77
C ARG A 41 7.98 -2.88 -11.68
N GLY A 42 7.46 -2.11 -12.63
CA GLY A 42 6.48 -2.61 -13.58
C GLY A 42 7.12 -3.24 -14.80
N ARG A 43 6.29 -3.50 -15.81
CA ARG A 43 6.80 -3.94 -17.10
C ARG A 43 7.66 -2.83 -17.67
N THR A 44 8.89 -3.18 -18.08
CA THR A 44 9.77 -2.19 -18.66
C THR A 44 9.18 -1.69 -19.99
N MET A 45 9.16 -0.38 -20.14
CA MET A 45 8.79 0.28 -21.38
C MET A 45 10.03 0.72 -22.16
N PHE A 46 11.22 0.42 -21.65
CA PHE A 46 12.49 0.85 -22.20
C PHE A 46 13.22 -0.34 -22.80
N PRO A 47 14.03 -0.14 -23.88
CA PRO A 47 14.90 -1.18 -24.39
C PRO A 47 15.85 -1.69 -23.31
N PRO A 48 16.20 -3.00 -23.30
CA PRO A 48 17.03 -3.57 -22.25
C PRO A 48 18.37 -2.87 -22.02
N GLU A 49 18.98 -2.35 -23.07
CA GLU A 49 20.28 -1.66 -22.98
C GLU A 49 20.18 -0.28 -22.32
N VAL A 50 18.99 0.28 -22.23
CA VAL A 50 18.73 1.55 -21.54
C VAL A 50 18.00 1.29 -20.23
N GLY A 51 17.30 0.17 -20.16
CA GLY A 51 16.24 -0.08 -19.18
C GLY A 51 16.68 -0.09 -17.73
N LEU A 52 17.81 -0.72 -17.42
CA LEU A 52 18.18 -0.92 -16.01
C LEU A 52 18.36 0.41 -15.26
N HIS A 53 19.14 1.34 -15.83
CA HIS A 53 19.33 2.64 -15.19
C HIS A 53 18.09 3.50 -15.21
N ALA A 54 17.35 3.47 -16.32
CA ALA A 54 16.11 4.23 -16.44
C ALA A 54 15.06 3.73 -15.45
N GLU A 55 14.91 2.40 -15.31
CA GLU A 55 13.97 1.82 -14.37
C GLU A 55 14.35 2.13 -12.93
N ASP A 56 15.64 2.04 -12.58
CA ASP A 56 16.10 2.36 -11.24
C ASP A 56 15.84 3.83 -10.91
N THR A 57 16.06 4.72 -11.87
CA THR A 57 15.78 6.14 -11.69
C THR A 57 14.28 6.40 -11.51
N ILE A 58 13.45 5.74 -12.31
CA ILE A 58 11.99 5.84 -12.21
C ILE A 58 11.51 5.30 -10.87
N LEU A 59 12.02 4.14 -10.46
CA LEU A 59 11.64 3.54 -9.19
C LEU A 59 12.02 4.45 -8.02
N ALA A 60 13.21 5.04 -8.06
CA ALA A 60 13.64 5.98 -7.02
C ALA A 60 12.75 7.23 -6.99
N ALA A 61 12.35 7.74 -8.17
CA ALA A 61 11.45 8.88 -8.26
C ALA A 61 10.06 8.54 -7.70
N TRP A 62 9.55 7.36 -8.02
CA TRP A 62 8.27 6.90 -7.48
C TRP A 62 8.32 6.74 -5.97
N ALA A 63 9.42 6.20 -5.44
CA ALA A 63 9.59 6.04 -4.01
C ALA A 63 9.64 7.40 -3.30
N ALA A 64 10.34 8.38 -3.87
CA ALA A 64 10.40 9.72 -3.32
C ALA A 64 9.02 10.38 -3.32
N HIS A 65 8.28 10.25 -4.42
CA HIS A 65 6.92 10.77 -4.51
C HIS A 65 5.99 10.10 -3.49
N ALA A 66 6.13 8.78 -3.33
CA ALA A 66 5.35 8.04 -2.34
C ALA A 66 5.61 8.54 -0.92
N ARG A 67 6.86 8.86 -0.58
CA ARG A 67 7.19 9.42 0.73
C ARG A 67 6.51 10.76 0.96
N GLU A 68 6.44 11.59 -0.08
CA GLU A 68 5.75 12.88 0.01
C GLU A 68 4.26 12.70 0.25
N LEU A 69 3.63 11.76 -0.47
CA LEU A 69 2.21 11.47 -0.30
C LEU A 69 1.91 10.90 1.09
N LEU A 70 2.78 10.04 1.61
CA LEU A 70 2.63 9.52 2.96
C LEU A 70 2.80 10.63 4.00
N ALA A 71 3.80 11.49 3.84
CA ALA A 71 3.99 12.61 4.75
C ALA A 71 2.76 13.53 4.77
N GLN A 72 2.09 13.68 3.62
CA GLN A 72 0.89 14.49 3.52
C GLN A 72 -0.26 13.94 4.38
N LEU A 73 -0.33 12.62 4.56
CA LEU A 73 -1.33 12.02 5.44
C LEU A 73 -1.17 12.51 6.88
N LYS A 74 0.05 12.70 7.36
CA LYS A 74 0.29 13.27 8.69
C LYS A 74 0.01 14.76 8.73
N THR A 75 0.44 15.49 7.72
CA THR A 75 0.19 16.93 7.62
C THR A 75 -1.31 17.22 7.64
N ASP A 76 -2.08 16.43 6.90
CA ASP A 76 -3.54 16.59 6.82
C ASP A 76 -4.27 15.95 8.00
N ARG A 77 -3.54 15.36 8.94
CA ARG A 77 -4.09 14.70 10.13
C ARG A 77 -5.04 13.55 9.82
N VAL A 78 -4.84 12.91 8.67
CA VAL A 78 -5.55 11.68 8.33
C VAL A 78 -5.09 10.55 9.25
N VAL A 79 -3.79 10.52 9.55
CA VAL A 79 -3.20 9.58 10.50
C VAL A 79 -2.51 10.34 11.64
N GLY A 80 -2.41 9.68 12.80
CA GLY A 80 -1.71 10.26 13.95
C GLY A 80 -0.19 10.21 13.81
N GLU A 81 0.49 10.94 14.68
CA GLU A 81 1.95 11.04 14.66
C GLU A 81 2.66 9.72 14.96
N ASP A 82 1.99 8.83 15.67
CA ASP A 82 2.54 7.52 16.04
C ASP A 82 2.41 6.47 14.95
N VAL A 83 1.68 6.76 13.88
CA VAL A 83 1.50 5.83 12.77
C VAL A 83 2.78 5.73 11.96
N VAL A 84 3.26 4.50 11.74
CA VAL A 84 4.45 4.25 10.94
C VAL A 84 4.10 4.37 9.47
N LEU A 85 4.86 5.17 8.74
CA LEU A 85 4.73 5.35 7.30
C LEU A 85 5.97 4.76 6.63
N GLN A 86 5.75 3.94 5.62
CA GLN A 86 6.85 3.20 4.99
C GLN A 86 6.66 3.08 3.50
N VAL A 87 7.71 3.28 2.74
CA VAL A 87 7.76 2.96 1.31
C VAL A 87 8.56 1.68 1.15
N VAL A 88 8.00 0.71 0.45
CA VAL A 88 8.66 -0.56 0.17
C VAL A 88 8.79 -0.70 -1.34
N THR A 89 10.00 -0.99 -1.79
CA THR A 89 10.29 -1.20 -3.21
C THR A 89 10.56 -2.68 -3.49
N GLY A 90 10.37 -3.08 -4.72
CA GLY A 90 10.68 -4.43 -5.15
C GLY A 90 10.67 -4.54 -6.66
N ASN A 91 11.29 -5.56 -7.18
CA ASN A 91 11.28 -5.85 -8.61
C ASN A 91 9.95 -6.45 -9.06
N ASP A 92 9.27 -7.11 -8.15
CA ASP A 92 7.92 -7.62 -8.34
C ASP A 92 7.16 -7.58 -7.01
N TRP A 93 5.89 -7.92 -7.05
CA TRP A 93 5.02 -7.86 -5.87
C TRP A 93 5.42 -8.87 -4.79
N GLY A 94 5.85 -10.06 -5.18
CA GLY A 94 6.32 -11.07 -4.22
C GLY A 94 7.53 -10.56 -3.46
N GLU A 95 8.51 -10.01 -4.15
CA GLU A 95 9.72 -9.45 -3.53
C GLU A 95 9.37 -8.29 -2.59
N ALA A 96 8.50 -7.37 -3.04
CA ALA A 96 8.12 -6.23 -2.23
C ALA A 96 7.40 -6.66 -0.94
N LEU A 97 6.48 -7.60 -1.03
CA LEU A 97 5.76 -8.08 0.14
C LEU A 97 6.67 -8.88 1.08
N ASP A 98 7.61 -9.66 0.53
CA ASP A 98 8.58 -10.39 1.34
C ASP A 98 9.57 -9.47 2.05
N ALA A 99 9.80 -8.27 1.52
CA ALA A 99 10.70 -7.29 2.14
C ALA A 99 10.09 -6.62 3.38
N VAL A 100 8.79 -6.76 3.58
CA VAL A 100 8.11 -6.20 4.73
C VAL A 100 8.24 -7.14 5.92
N GLU A 101 8.50 -6.58 7.09
CA GLU A 101 8.45 -7.36 8.34
C GLU A 101 7.00 -7.47 8.79
N TRP A 102 6.46 -8.67 8.74
CA TRP A 102 5.09 -8.96 9.14
C TRP A 102 5.04 -9.57 10.53
N ASP A 103 4.03 -9.18 11.29
CA ASP A 103 3.75 -9.76 12.60
C ASP A 103 2.78 -10.94 12.44
N ASP A 104 2.83 -11.91 13.35
CA ASP A 104 1.92 -13.05 13.31
C ASP A 104 0.45 -12.65 13.44
N GLY A 105 0.17 -11.57 14.16
CA GLY A 105 -1.19 -11.06 14.33
C GLY A 105 -1.53 -9.90 13.42
N GLU A 106 -0.89 -9.80 12.27
CA GLU A 106 -1.08 -8.66 11.38
C GLU A 106 -2.18 -8.88 10.35
N LEU A 107 -2.87 -7.79 10.02
CA LEU A 107 -3.89 -7.75 8.97
C LEU A 107 -3.47 -6.70 7.96
N LEU A 108 -3.49 -7.04 6.68
CA LEU A 108 -3.22 -6.10 5.60
C LEU A 108 -4.56 -5.62 5.02
N ALA A 109 -4.81 -4.33 5.12
CA ALA A 109 -6.01 -3.72 4.59
C ALA A 109 -5.72 -3.00 3.27
N LEU A 110 -6.60 -3.14 2.32
CA LEU A 110 -6.54 -2.43 1.05
C LEU A 110 -7.94 -2.07 0.57
N GLY A 111 -8.01 -1.10 -0.31
CA GLY A 111 -9.27 -0.65 -0.87
C GLY A 111 -9.57 -1.29 -2.20
N THR A 112 -10.85 -1.25 -2.57
CA THR A 112 -11.27 -1.64 -3.90
C THR A 112 -11.00 -0.52 -4.89
N SER A 113 -10.84 -0.88 -6.17
CA SER A 113 -10.72 0.13 -7.22
C SER A 113 -12.09 0.77 -7.47
N PRO A 114 -12.17 2.11 -7.57
CA PRO A 114 -13.43 2.79 -7.86
C PRO A 114 -13.90 2.63 -9.30
N ARG A 115 -13.11 2.00 -10.15
CA ARG A 115 -13.40 1.86 -11.57
C ARG A 115 -14.20 0.62 -11.90
N GLY A 116 -15.17 0.27 -11.16
CA GLY A 116 -16.08 -0.77 -11.55
C GLY A 116 -17.48 -0.23 -11.38
N GLY A 117 -18.10 0.23 -12.42
CA GLY A 117 -19.42 0.82 -12.36
C GLY A 117 -20.53 -0.13 -11.95
N ILE A 118 -20.22 -1.22 -11.28
CA ILE A 118 -21.19 -2.20 -10.81
C ILE A 118 -20.80 -2.56 -9.38
N ALA A 119 -21.80 -2.77 -8.54
CA ALA A 119 -21.66 -3.11 -7.13
C ALA A 119 -20.95 -4.47 -6.93
N ARG A 120 -19.77 -4.62 -7.49
CA ARG A 120 -18.90 -5.77 -7.28
C ARG A 120 -17.65 -5.30 -6.60
N VAL A 121 -17.17 -6.11 -5.67
CA VAL A 121 -15.84 -5.90 -5.13
C VAL A 121 -14.86 -6.08 -6.29
N PHE A 122 -14.39 -4.97 -6.82
CA PHE A 122 -13.41 -4.99 -7.88
C PHE A 122 -12.07 -4.57 -7.31
N LEU A 123 -11.18 -5.53 -7.22
CA LEU A 123 -9.80 -5.24 -6.86
C LEU A 123 -9.09 -4.74 -8.11
N GLY A 124 -8.43 -3.58 -8.00
CA GLY A 124 -7.54 -3.13 -9.06
C GLY A 124 -6.43 -4.16 -9.28
N SER A 125 -5.71 -4.03 -10.39
CA SER A 125 -4.61 -4.96 -10.70
C SER A 125 -3.59 -5.05 -9.58
N ARG A 126 -3.31 -3.93 -8.88
CA ARG A 126 -2.40 -3.91 -7.73
C ARG A 126 -2.97 -4.69 -6.56
N GLY A 127 -4.25 -4.46 -6.25
CA GLY A 127 -4.92 -5.16 -5.15
C GLY A 127 -4.94 -6.66 -5.35
N ALA A 128 -5.23 -7.12 -6.57
CA ALA A 128 -5.23 -8.54 -6.89
C ALA A 128 -3.85 -9.17 -6.68
N LYS A 129 -2.79 -8.46 -7.05
CA LYS A 129 -1.42 -8.95 -6.85
C LYS A 129 -1.03 -8.98 -5.38
N ILE A 130 -1.45 -7.99 -4.60
CA ILE A 130 -1.22 -7.98 -3.16
C ILE A 130 -1.92 -9.16 -2.51
N VAL A 131 -3.18 -9.42 -2.84
CA VAL A 131 -3.92 -10.56 -2.31
C VAL A 131 -3.22 -11.87 -2.62
N ARG A 132 -2.74 -12.01 -3.86
CA ARG A 132 -2.05 -13.23 -4.31
C ARG A 132 -0.78 -13.50 -3.52
N HIS A 133 -0.01 -12.45 -3.19
CA HIS A 133 1.33 -12.60 -2.62
C HIS A 133 1.40 -12.32 -1.11
N SER A 134 0.34 -11.87 -0.49
CA SER A 134 0.38 -11.48 0.92
C SER A 134 0.61 -12.67 1.84
N PRO A 135 1.62 -12.59 2.73
CA PRO A 135 1.85 -13.63 3.74
C PRO A 135 0.90 -13.54 4.94
N VAL A 136 0.07 -12.51 5.01
CA VAL A 136 -0.88 -12.29 6.11
C VAL A 136 -2.29 -12.16 5.56
N PRO A 137 -3.34 -12.35 6.39
CA PRO A 137 -4.71 -12.14 5.95
C PRO A 137 -4.93 -10.73 5.40
N VAL A 138 -5.76 -10.64 4.37
CA VAL A 138 -6.06 -9.39 3.68
C VAL A 138 -7.52 -9.02 3.92
N LEU A 139 -7.72 -7.77 4.32
CA LEU A 139 -9.05 -7.18 4.46
C LEU A 139 -9.25 -6.20 3.29
N VAL A 140 -10.29 -6.41 2.51
CA VAL A 140 -10.62 -5.53 1.40
C VAL A 140 -11.77 -4.61 1.82
N LEU A 141 -11.54 -3.32 1.75
CA LEU A 141 -12.52 -2.30 2.13
C LEU A 141 -13.06 -1.61 0.89
N PRO A 142 -14.37 -1.36 0.84
CA PRO A 142 -14.94 -0.56 -0.25
C PRO A 142 -14.37 0.85 -0.19
N GLY A 143 -13.89 1.31 -1.32
CA GLY A 143 -13.29 2.64 -1.46
C GLY A 143 -14.29 3.75 -1.65
#